data_ab555c4e63bc887221e40ef42898ff82
#
_entry.id   ab555c4e63bc887221e40ef42898ff82
#
_cell.length_a   1.000
_cell.length_b   1.000
_cell.length_c   1.000
_cell.angle_alpha   90.00
_cell.angle_beta   90.00
_cell.angle_gamma   90.00
#
_symmetry.space_group_name_H-M   'P 1'
#
loop_
_entity.id
_entity.type
_entity.pdbx_description
1 polymer ?
#
loop_
_entity_poly.entity_id
_entity_poly.type
_entity_poly.pdbx_seq_one_letter_code
_entity_poly.pdbx_strand_id
1 'polypeptide(L)'
;MADWNPSLYLQYETERSRPAAELLSRVALESVRSVVDLGCGPGNSTALLHQRWPSAQITGVDTSPAMLNEARNTLPKCHFIEADISTFQAEHPVDLLYANASLQWVPEHYDLFPNLVSLLGHNGVLAVQMPDNWLEPTHVLMREVAYEQGYPDRGRAPLPGVHAYYDILTEAGCEVDIWRTTYYHIMDSHQAIIDWVSSTGLRP
;
A
#
# COMPACT_ATOMS: atom_id res chain seq x y z
N MET A 1 4.95 -17.72 -9.44
CA MET A 1 4.32 -16.45 -9.83
C MET A 1 5.36 -15.59 -10.54
N ALA A 2 5.01 -14.86 -11.59
CA ALA A 2 5.94 -13.89 -12.17
C ALA A 2 6.09 -12.72 -11.19
N ASP A 3 7.34 -12.26 -10.98
CA ASP A 3 7.61 -11.11 -10.12
C ASP A 3 7.02 -9.81 -10.68
N TRP A 4 6.86 -8.79 -9.86
CA TRP A 4 6.36 -7.48 -10.26
C TRP A 4 7.32 -6.81 -11.27
N ASN A 5 6.74 -6.08 -12.25
CA ASN A 5 7.52 -5.37 -13.26
C ASN A 5 7.60 -3.86 -12.90
N PRO A 6 8.76 -3.38 -12.41
CA PRO A 6 8.91 -1.99 -12.01
C PRO A 6 8.65 -0.99 -13.15
N SER A 7 9.11 -1.29 -14.38
CA SER A 7 8.97 -0.38 -15.52
C SER A 7 7.50 -0.13 -15.91
N LEU A 8 6.65 -1.17 -15.88
CA LEU A 8 5.23 -1.03 -16.15
C LEU A 8 4.51 -0.30 -15.01
N TYR A 9 4.97 -0.51 -13.77
CA TYR A 9 4.43 0.17 -12.60
C TYR A 9 4.73 1.68 -12.65
N LEU A 10 5.94 2.07 -13.03
CA LEU A 10 6.39 3.46 -13.10
C LEU A 10 5.76 4.27 -14.26
N GLN A 11 5.15 3.62 -15.26
CA GLN A 11 4.45 4.30 -16.36
C GLN A 11 3.36 5.27 -15.88
N TYR A 12 2.74 4.99 -14.72
CA TYR A 12 1.69 5.79 -14.11
C TYR A 12 2.11 6.31 -12.73
N GLU A 13 3.37 6.69 -12.58
CA GLU A 13 3.96 7.08 -11.30
C GLU A 13 3.22 8.27 -10.66
N THR A 14 2.88 9.29 -11.44
CA THR A 14 2.21 10.50 -10.94
C THR A 14 0.85 10.17 -10.33
N GLU A 15 0.02 9.43 -11.05
CA GLU A 15 -1.32 9.03 -10.61
C GLU A 15 -1.28 8.11 -9.40
N ARG A 16 -0.29 7.23 -9.34
CA ARG A 16 -0.11 6.26 -8.23
C ARG A 16 0.51 6.87 -7.00
N SER A 17 1.36 7.88 -7.17
CA SER A 17 1.98 8.58 -6.04
C SER A 17 1.05 9.60 -5.39
N ARG A 18 -0.01 10.05 -6.11
CA ARG A 18 -0.96 11.02 -5.57
C ARG A 18 -1.65 10.57 -4.28
N PRO A 19 -2.23 9.35 -4.19
CA PRO A 19 -2.83 8.87 -2.93
C PRO A 19 -1.81 8.78 -1.80
N ALA A 20 -0.56 8.36 -2.09
CA ALA A 20 0.50 8.35 -1.10
C ALA A 20 0.83 9.76 -0.58
N ALA A 21 0.96 10.74 -1.46
CA ALA A 21 1.24 12.12 -1.05
C ALA A 21 0.08 12.71 -0.23
N GLU A 22 -1.18 12.44 -0.59
CA GLU A 22 -2.36 12.89 0.15
C GLU A 22 -2.45 12.22 1.54
N LEU A 23 -2.19 10.92 1.63
CA LEU A 23 -2.09 10.22 2.91
C LEU A 23 -0.99 10.85 3.78
N LEU A 24 0.21 11.02 3.22
CA LEU A 24 1.34 11.58 3.94
C LEU A 24 1.06 12.99 4.44
N SER A 25 0.34 13.83 3.68
CA SER A 25 0.00 15.20 4.08
C SER A 25 -0.85 15.28 5.35
N ARG A 26 -1.58 14.22 5.69
CA ARG A 26 -2.43 14.13 6.88
C ARG A 26 -1.72 13.54 8.10
N VAL A 27 -0.53 12.99 7.94
CA VAL A 27 0.26 12.51 9.08
C VAL A 27 0.75 13.70 9.90
N ALA A 28 0.23 13.83 11.14
CA ALA A 28 0.46 14.98 12.02
C ALA A 28 1.75 14.85 12.88
N LEU A 29 2.75 14.11 12.41
CA LEU A 29 4.04 13.97 13.10
C LEU A 29 5.01 15.05 12.62
N GLU A 30 5.50 15.91 13.54
CA GLU A 30 6.49 16.94 13.23
C GLU A 30 7.90 16.35 13.15
N SER A 31 8.27 15.49 14.08
CA SER A 31 9.56 14.82 14.12
C SER A 31 9.37 13.30 14.18
N VAL A 32 10.07 12.61 13.30
CA VAL A 32 10.03 11.16 13.17
C VAL A 32 11.44 10.63 13.13
N ARG A 33 11.75 9.61 13.91
CA ARG A 33 13.06 8.94 13.95
C ARG A 33 13.06 7.62 13.20
N SER A 34 11.92 6.91 13.23
CA SER A 34 11.76 5.58 12.63
C SER A 34 10.48 5.48 11.83
N VAL A 35 10.61 5.04 10.59
CA VAL A 35 9.49 4.82 9.65
C VAL A 35 9.62 3.44 9.03
N VAL A 36 8.50 2.72 8.93
CA VAL A 36 8.41 1.51 8.11
C VAL A 36 7.37 1.73 7.01
N ASP A 37 7.78 1.53 5.75
CA ASP A 37 6.94 1.60 4.56
C ASP A 37 6.57 0.16 4.14
N LEU A 38 5.34 -0.24 4.44
CA LEU A 38 4.82 -1.59 4.26
C LEU A 38 4.31 -1.78 2.82
N GLY A 39 4.95 -2.66 2.06
CA GLY A 39 4.70 -2.84 0.62
C GLY A 39 5.25 -1.67 -0.18
N CYS A 40 6.52 -1.33 0.08
CA CYS A 40 7.19 -0.15 -0.47
C CYS A 40 7.36 -0.19 -2.01
N GLY A 41 7.23 -1.36 -2.64
CA GLY A 41 7.44 -1.53 -4.06
C GLY A 41 8.81 -1.00 -4.51
N PRO A 42 8.90 -0.26 -5.63
CA PRO A 42 10.15 0.29 -6.13
C PRO A 42 10.61 1.56 -5.40
N GLY A 43 9.93 1.92 -4.28
CA GLY A 43 10.33 3.00 -3.39
C GLY A 43 9.62 4.34 -3.57
N ASN A 44 8.54 4.43 -4.35
CA ASN A 44 7.85 5.70 -4.61
C ASN A 44 7.32 6.36 -3.32
N SER A 45 6.63 5.62 -2.46
CA SER A 45 6.19 6.08 -1.14
C SER A 45 7.37 6.35 -0.21
N THR A 46 8.37 5.47 -0.22
CA THR A 46 9.61 5.64 0.56
C THR A 46 10.34 6.94 0.22
N ALA A 47 10.35 7.34 -1.06
CA ALA A 47 10.93 8.61 -1.49
C ALA A 47 10.22 9.82 -0.88
N LEU A 48 8.88 9.81 -0.85
CA LEU A 48 8.07 10.86 -0.21
C LEU A 48 8.35 10.95 1.29
N LEU A 49 8.45 9.79 1.96
CA LEU A 49 8.78 9.71 3.39
C LEU A 49 10.19 10.27 3.66
N HIS A 50 11.18 9.89 2.84
CA HIS A 50 12.55 10.36 2.97
C HIS A 50 12.67 11.87 2.68
N GLN A 51 11.91 12.37 1.73
CA GLN A 51 11.87 13.82 1.45
C GLN A 51 11.32 14.62 2.64
N ARG A 52 10.27 14.08 3.30
CA ARG A 52 9.66 14.75 4.45
C ARG A 52 10.52 14.67 5.71
N TRP A 53 11.15 13.53 5.96
CA TRP A 53 12.00 13.30 7.14
C TRP A 53 13.36 12.74 6.73
N PRO A 54 14.26 13.59 6.19
CA PRO A 54 15.55 13.14 5.64
C PRO A 54 16.52 12.58 6.70
N SER A 55 16.26 12.83 7.98
CA SER A 55 17.05 12.33 9.11
C SER A 55 16.46 11.07 9.76
N ALA A 56 15.26 10.65 9.35
CA ALA A 56 14.63 9.44 9.89
C ALA A 56 15.29 8.18 9.33
N GLN A 57 15.34 7.15 10.15
CA GLN A 57 15.63 5.79 9.69
C GLN A 57 14.39 5.24 9.00
N ILE A 58 14.45 5.05 7.68
CA ILE A 58 13.33 4.57 6.89
C ILE A 58 13.66 3.16 6.39
N THR A 59 12.74 2.23 6.67
CA THR A 59 12.81 0.84 6.24
C THR A 59 11.63 0.54 5.32
N GLY A 60 11.90 0.22 4.05
CA GLY A 60 10.92 -0.30 3.11
C GLY A 60 10.84 -1.82 3.21
N VAL A 61 9.63 -2.35 3.24
CA VAL A 61 9.33 -3.79 3.30
C VAL A 61 8.52 -4.19 2.08
N ASP A 62 8.96 -5.21 1.36
CA ASP A 62 8.22 -5.79 0.23
C ASP A 62 8.59 -7.27 0.07
N THR A 63 7.75 -8.05 -0.59
CA THR A 63 8.02 -9.47 -0.90
C THR A 63 8.70 -9.66 -2.26
N SER A 64 8.77 -8.62 -3.10
CA SER A 64 9.32 -8.67 -4.46
C SER A 64 10.80 -8.28 -4.48
N PRO A 65 11.73 -9.23 -4.74
CA PRO A 65 13.15 -8.90 -4.90
C PRO A 65 13.41 -7.89 -6.02
N ALA A 66 12.64 -7.94 -7.13
CA ALA A 66 12.80 -7.01 -8.25
C ALA A 66 12.45 -5.57 -7.85
N MET A 67 11.35 -5.38 -7.09
CA MET A 67 10.96 -4.08 -6.54
C MET A 67 12.00 -3.54 -5.57
N LEU A 68 12.45 -4.38 -4.64
CA LEU A 68 13.45 -3.98 -3.64
C LEU A 68 14.80 -3.63 -4.27
N ASN A 69 15.19 -4.29 -5.35
CA ASN A 69 16.42 -3.94 -6.08
C ASN A 69 16.31 -2.55 -6.71
N GLU A 70 15.18 -2.22 -7.32
CA GLU A 70 14.93 -0.88 -7.85
C GLU A 70 14.94 0.18 -6.74
N ALA A 71 14.26 -0.09 -5.63
CA ALA A 71 14.22 0.80 -4.48
C ALA A 71 15.62 1.06 -3.90
N ARG A 72 16.49 0.06 -3.78
CA ARG A 72 17.87 0.21 -3.30
C ARG A 72 18.71 1.07 -4.24
N ASN A 73 18.50 0.96 -5.56
CA ASN A 73 19.23 1.73 -6.55
C ASN A 73 18.84 3.22 -6.48
N THR A 74 17.57 3.52 -6.29
CA THR A 74 17.04 4.89 -6.28
C THR A 74 17.20 5.59 -4.92
N LEU A 75 17.14 4.84 -3.83
CA LEU A 75 17.15 5.35 -2.45
C LEU A 75 18.24 4.69 -1.58
N PRO A 76 19.52 4.86 -1.90
CA PRO A 76 20.62 4.16 -1.22
C PRO A 76 20.79 4.53 0.27
N LYS A 77 20.11 5.56 0.75
CA LYS A 77 20.09 5.98 2.16
C LYS A 77 19.01 5.30 3.00
N CYS A 78 18.05 4.62 2.35
CA CYS A 78 16.98 3.88 3.03
C CYS A 78 17.34 2.40 3.14
N HIS A 79 16.78 1.73 4.14
CA HIS A 79 16.90 0.28 4.29
C HIS A 79 15.76 -0.42 3.56
N PHE A 80 16.04 -1.61 2.98
CA PHE A 80 15.01 -2.38 2.28
C PHE A 80 15.13 -3.86 2.66
N ILE A 81 14.02 -4.43 3.14
CA ILE A 81 13.93 -5.79 3.67
C ILE A 81 12.92 -6.59 2.85
N GLU A 82 13.31 -7.79 2.43
CA GLU A 82 12.40 -8.76 1.86
C GLU A 82 11.65 -9.46 3.00
N ALA A 83 10.36 -9.14 3.17
CA ALA A 83 9.52 -9.74 4.19
C ALA A 83 8.03 -9.66 3.82
N ASP A 84 7.24 -10.57 4.37
CA ASP A 84 5.79 -10.56 4.27
C ASP A 84 5.20 -9.67 5.38
N ILE A 85 4.34 -8.72 4.98
CA ILE A 85 3.68 -7.79 5.92
C ILE A 85 2.87 -8.53 6.98
N SER A 86 2.25 -9.68 6.65
CA SER A 86 1.43 -10.45 7.58
C SER A 86 2.21 -11.02 8.76
N THR A 87 3.53 -11.20 8.60
CA THR A 87 4.43 -11.76 9.62
C THR A 87 5.54 -10.80 10.02
N PHE A 88 5.54 -9.59 9.48
CA PHE A 88 6.56 -8.60 9.75
C PHE A 88 6.59 -8.22 11.23
N GLN A 89 7.81 -8.14 11.78
CA GLN A 89 8.09 -7.67 13.12
C GLN A 89 9.14 -6.56 13.06
N ALA A 90 8.91 -5.48 13.78
CA ALA A 90 9.90 -4.43 13.94
C ALA A 90 10.83 -4.77 15.14
N GLU A 91 12.12 -4.55 15.00
CA GLU A 91 13.08 -4.76 16.08
C GLU A 91 12.84 -3.82 17.28
N HIS A 92 12.34 -2.64 16.98
CA HIS A 92 12.02 -1.60 17.97
C HIS A 92 10.69 -0.94 17.62
N PRO A 93 9.97 -0.36 18.60
CA PRO A 93 8.76 0.42 18.32
C PRO A 93 9.04 1.55 17.32
N VAL A 94 8.15 1.73 16.34
CA VAL A 94 8.29 2.72 15.26
C VAL A 94 7.39 3.93 15.45
N ASP A 95 7.83 5.08 14.98
CA ASP A 95 7.05 6.32 15.06
C ASP A 95 5.95 6.36 13.99
N LEU A 96 6.22 5.76 12.80
CA LEU A 96 5.27 5.71 11.69
C LEU A 96 5.32 4.37 10.98
N LEU A 97 4.19 3.68 10.92
CA LEU A 97 3.91 2.63 9.94
C LEU A 97 3.12 3.24 8.79
N TYR A 98 3.63 3.13 7.61
CA TYR A 98 3.04 3.70 6.40
C TYR A 98 2.76 2.59 5.39
N ALA A 99 1.56 2.59 4.79
CA ALA A 99 1.16 1.61 3.79
C ALA A 99 0.33 2.28 2.69
N ASN A 100 0.84 2.29 1.47
CA ASN A 100 0.10 2.82 0.33
C ASN A 100 -0.11 1.74 -0.72
N ALA A 101 -1.37 1.43 -1.02
CA ALA A 101 -1.79 0.46 -2.02
C ALA A 101 -1.14 -0.93 -1.87
N SER A 102 -0.95 -1.38 -0.64
CA SER A 102 -0.29 -2.66 -0.30
C SER A 102 -1.16 -3.59 0.54
N LEU A 103 -1.81 -3.10 1.60
CA LEU A 103 -2.52 -3.96 2.54
C LEU A 103 -3.75 -4.64 1.95
N GLN A 104 -4.33 -4.14 0.86
CA GLN A 104 -5.43 -4.82 0.16
C GLN A 104 -5.05 -6.23 -0.37
N TRP A 105 -3.77 -6.55 -0.44
CA TRP A 105 -3.27 -7.85 -0.85
C TRP A 105 -3.02 -8.82 0.31
N VAL A 106 -3.05 -8.31 1.54
CA VAL A 106 -2.86 -9.11 2.75
C VAL A 106 -4.22 -9.57 3.25
N PRO A 107 -4.43 -10.86 3.53
CA PRO A 107 -5.68 -11.35 4.11
C PRO A 107 -5.80 -11.01 5.60
N GLU A 108 -6.94 -11.38 6.21
CA GLU A 108 -7.17 -11.38 7.66
C GLU A 108 -6.94 -10.01 8.32
N HIS A 109 -7.56 -8.96 7.78
CA HIS A 109 -7.41 -7.59 8.30
C HIS A 109 -7.80 -7.43 9.78
N TYR A 110 -8.71 -8.27 10.28
CA TYR A 110 -9.11 -8.25 11.69
C TYR A 110 -7.95 -8.60 12.63
N ASP A 111 -7.03 -9.44 12.21
CA ASP A 111 -5.81 -9.78 12.95
C ASP A 111 -4.63 -8.89 12.56
N LEU A 112 -4.53 -8.54 11.28
CA LEU A 112 -3.43 -7.73 10.75
C LEU A 112 -3.34 -6.36 11.41
N PHE A 113 -4.44 -5.60 11.47
CA PHE A 113 -4.41 -4.21 11.94
C PHE A 113 -4.03 -4.09 13.42
N PRO A 114 -4.57 -4.90 14.37
CA PRO A 114 -4.07 -4.91 15.74
C PRO A 114 -2.59 -5.26 15.86
N ASN A 115 -2.10 -6.23 15.05
CA ASN A 115 -0.69 -6.59 15.02
C ASN A 115 0.18 -5.41 14.56
N LEU A 116 -0.22 -4.70 13.50
CA LEU A 116 0.49 -3.51 13.04
C LEU A 116 0.49 -2.40 14.12
N VAL A 117 -0.64 -2.16 14.77
CA VAL A 117 -0.72 -1.17 15.86
C VAL A 117 0.24 -1.53 16.99
N SER A 118 0.40 -2.81 17.32
CA SER A 118 1.32 -3.26 18.37
C SER A 118 2.80 -2.96 18.10
N LEU A 119 3.18 -2.70 16.86
CA LEU A 119 4.54 -2.33 16.46
C LEU A 119 4.83 -0.83 16.65
N LEU A 120 3.81 -0.02 16.90
CA LEU A 120 3.96 1.42 17.09
C LEU A 120 4.55 1.76 18.46
N GLY A 121 5.37 2.79 18.49
CA GLY A 121 5.79 3.45 19.71
C GLY A 121 4.67 4.29 20.33
N HIS A 122 4.93 4.84 21.49
CA HIS A 122 4.00 5.77 22.14
C HIS A 122 3.71 6.97 21.23
N ASN A 123 2.45 7.28 20.96
CA ASN A 123 1.99 8.27 19.99
C ASN A 123 2.43 8.00 18.55
N GLY A 124 2.79 6.76 18.21
CA GLY A 124 3.08 6.36 16.85
C GLY A 124 1.82 6.39 15.97
N VAL A 125 2.03 6.52 14.67
CA VAL A 125 0.95 6.62 13.68
C VAL A 125 0.96 5.41 12.75
N LEU A 126 -0.20 4.80 12.53
CA LEU A 126 -0.47 3.88 11.44
C LEU A 126 -1.22 4.64 10.34
N ALA A 127 -0.56 4.91 9.22
CA ALA A 127 -1.12 5.60 8.06
C ALA A 127 -1.32 4.63 6.90
N VAL A 128 -2.57 4.38 6.52
CA VAL A 128 -2.92 3.37 5.51
C VAL A 128 -3.80 3.96 4.41
N GLN A 129 -3.42 3.71 3.17
CA GLN A 129 -4.27 3.92 2.00
C GLN A 129 -4.47 2.60 1.26
N MET A 130 -5.70 2.30 0.92
CA MET A 130 -6.05 1.13 0.10
C MET A 130 -7.07 1.51 -0.99
N PRO A 131 -6.96 0.96 -2.22
CA PRO A 131 -7.95 1.16 -3.25
C PRO A 131 -9.25 0.38 -2.92
N ASP A 132 -10.35 1.12 -2.76
CA ASP A 132 -11.69 0.56 -2.56
C ASP A 132 -12.44 0.53 -3.90
N ASN A 133 -11.99 -0.34 -4.81
CA ASN A 133 -12.43 -0.40 -6.20
C ASN A 133 -13.04 -1.77 -6.59
N TRP A 134 -13.39 -2.59 -5.61
CA TRP A 134 -13.93 -3.93 -5.84
C TRP A 134 -15.23 -3.93 -6.68
N LEU A 135 -16.09 -2.94 -6.45
CA LEU A 135 -17.37 -2.76 -7.15
C LEU A 135 -17.29 -1.80 -8.34
N GLU A 136 -16.11 -1.26 -8.65
CA GLU A 136 -15.92 -0.39 -9.80
C GLU A 136 -16.07 -1.17 -11.12
N PRO A 137 -16.62 -0.57 -12.19
CA PRO A 137 -16.96 -1.27 -13.43
C PRO A 137 -15.81 -2.07 -14.03
N THR A 138 -14.58 -1.56 -14.00
CA THR A 138 -13.41 -2.28 -14.53
C THR A 138 -13.16 -3.58 -13.77
N HIS A 139 -13.29 -3.59 -12.44
CA HIS A 139 -13.05 -4.75 -11.60
C HIS A 139 -14.21 -5.75 -11.66
N VAL A 140 -15.45 -5.27 -11.77
CA VAL A 140 -16.63 -6.12 -11.96
C VAL A 140 -16.52 -6.86 -13.29
N LEU A 141 -16.31 -6.12 -14.40
CA LEU A 141 -16.21 -6.70 -15.74
C LEU A 141 -15.04 -7.69 -15.87
N MET A 142 -13.89 -7.42 -15.26
CA MET A 142 -12.77 -8.38 -15.25
C MET A 142 -13.16 -9.72 -14.62
N ARG A 143 -13.87 -9.69 -13.48
CA ARG A 143 -14.34 -10.93 -12.82
C ARG A 143 -15.43 -11.65 -13.61
N GLU A 144 -16.39 -10.91 -14.18
CA GLU A 144 -17.44 -11.48 -15.02
C GLU A 144 -16.84 -12.21 -16.25
N VAL A 145 -15.95 -11.55 -16.98
CA VAL A 145 -15.27 -12.16 -18.15
C VAL A 145 -14.42 -13.36 -17.73
N ALA A 146 -13.69 -13.26 -16.62
CA ALA A 146 -12.92 -14.40 -16.11
C ALA A 146 -13.80 -15.59 -15.78
N TYR A 147 -14.93 -15.35 -15.11
CA TYR A 147 -15.91 -16.39 -14.79
C TYR A 147 -16.51 -17.04 -16.04
N GLU A 148 -16.94 -16.24 -17.04
CA GLU A 148 -17.48 -16.72 -18.31
C GLU A 148 -16.49 -17.59 -19.10
N GLN A 149 -15.19 -17.27 -19.00
CA GLN A 149 -14.10 -18.00 -19.65
C GLN A 149 -13.62 -19.22 -18.83
N GLY A 150 -14.24 -19.50 -17.68
CA GLY A 150 -13.89 -20.62 -16.82
C GLY A 150 -12.58 -20.47 -16.06
N TYR A 151 -12.06 -19.25 -15.92
CA TYR A 151 -10.91 -18.99 -15.06
C TYR A 151 -11.33 -18.98 -13.59
N PRO A 152 -10.53 -19.59 -12.70
CA PRO A 152 -10.80 -19.51 -11.26
C PRO A 152 -10.66 -18.06 -10.77
N ASP A 153 -11.54 -17.66 -9.85
CA ASP A 153 -11.37 -16.40 -9.15
C ASP A 153 -10.10 -16.48 -8.26
N ARG A 154 -9.08 -15.75 -8.67
CA ARG A 154 -7.80 -15.61 -7.94
C ARG A 154 -7.59 -14.16 -7.49
N GLY A 155 -8.62 -13.34 -7.58
CA GLY A 155 -8.60 -11.95 -7.14
C GLY A 155 -8.44 -11.83 -5.63
N ARG A 156 -8.09 -10.64 -5.18
CA ARG A 156 -8.13 -10.32 -3.74
C ARG A 156 -9.56 -10.39 -3.22
N ALA A 157 -9.73 -10.64 -1.93
CA ALA A 157 -11.02 -10.51 -1.28
C ALA A 157 -11.50 -9.03 -1.25
N PRO A 158 -12.82 -8.77 -1.19
CA PRO A 158 -13.32 -7.44 -0.90
C PRO A 158 -12.78 -6.96 0.46
N LEU A 159 -12.52 -5.66 0.56
CA LEU A 159 -12.08 -5.07 1.83
C LEU A 159 -13.23 -5.09 2.84
N PRO A 160 -12.96 -5.21 4.14
CA PRO A 160 -13.90 -4.90 5.20
C PRO A 160 -14.51 -3.49 5.01
N GLY A 161 -15.71 -3.29 5.48
CA GLY A 161 -16.35 -1.98 5.45
C GLY A 161 -15.61 -0.96 6.35
N VAL A 162 -15.79 0.33 6.07
CA VAL A 162 -15.16 1.43 6.84
C VAL A 162 -15.41 1.31 8.36
N HIS A 163 -16.63 0.91 8.75
CA HIS A 163 -16.99 0.72 10.15
C HIS A 163 -16.14 -0.36 10.83
N ALA A 164 -15.83 -1.46 10.12
CA ALA A 164 -15.01 -2.52 10.67
C ALA A 164 -13.58 -2.02 10.97
N TYR A 165 -12.98 -1.22 10.10
CA TYR A 165 -11.67 -0.61 10.37
C TYR A 165 -11.72 0.35 11.55
N TYR A 166 -12.79 1.15 11.66
CA TYR A 166 -12.96 2.04 12.80
C TYR A 166 -13.01 1.26 14.11
N ASP A 167 -13.82 0.20 14.17
CA ASP A 167 -13.98 -0.64 15.36
C ASP A 167 -12.65 -1.33 15.72
N ILE A 168 -12.00 -1.99 14.78
CA ILE A 168 -10.71 -2.69 14.98
C ILE A 168 -9.65 -1.73 15.55
N LEU A 169 -9.52 -0.54 14.97
CA LEU A 169 -8.49 0.41 15.37
C LEU A 169 -8.83 1.07 16.73
N THR A 170 -10.09 1.37 16.97
CA THR A 170 -10.54 1.92 18.24
C THR A 170 -10.35 0.91 19.38
N GLU A 171 -10.69 -0.36 19.16
CA GLU A 171 -10.45 -1.46 20.10
C GLU A 171 -8.95 -1.66 20.37
N ALA A 172 -8.09 -1.42 19.36
CA ALA A 172 -6.63 -1.45 19.52
C ALA A 172 -6.08 -0.19 20.25
N GLY A 173 -6.93 0.76 20.65
CA GLY A 173 -6.56 1.95 21.42
C GLY A 173 -6.11 3.15 20.57
N CYS A 174 -6.44 3.18 19.28
CA CYS A 174 -6.10 4.29 18.39
C CYS A 174 -7.17 5.39 18.42
N GLU A 175 -6.73 6.63 18.23
CA GLU A 175 -7.57 7.70 17.70
C GLU A 175 -7.64 7.55 16.16
N VAL A 176 -8.84 7.52 15.60
CA VAL A 176 -9.07 7.07 14.21
C VAL A 176 -9.62 8.20 13.34
N ASP A 177 -8.94 8.54 12.26
CA ASP A 177 -9.43 9.38 11.17
C ASP A 177 -9.52 8.56 9.88
N ILE A 178 -10.72 8.40 9.31
CA ILE A 178 -10.97 7.66 8.09
C ILE A 178 -11.69 8.54 7.08
N TRP A 179 -11.17 8.60 5.86
CA TRP A 179 -11.82 9.31 4.75
C TRP A 179 -11.77 8.51 3.47
N ARG A 180 -12.57 8.90 2.48
CA ARG A 180 -12.56 8.34 1.13
C ARG A 180 -12.30 9.46 0.13
N THR A 181 -11.40 9.21 -0.83
CA THR A 181 -11.13 10.10 -1.96
C THR A 181 -11.43 9.37 -3.27
N THR A 182 -12.17 10.03 -4.15
CA THR A 182 -12.42 9.51 -5.51
C THR A 182 -11.53 10.24 -6.50
N TYR A 183 -10.73 9.46 -7.26
CA TYR A 183 -9.87 9.97 -8.32
C TYR A 183 -10.48 9.65 -9.68
N TYR A 184 -10.61 10.67 -10.51
CA TYR A 184 -11.04 10.52 -11.90
C TYR A 184 -9.81 10.60 -12.80
N HIS A 185 -9.47 9.47 -13.46
CA HIS A 185 -8.37 9.40 -14.41
C HIS A 185 -8.91 9.48 -15.83
N ILE A 186 -8.40 10.45 -16.60
CA ILE A 186 -8.73 10.57 -18.02
C ILE A 186 -7.87 9.57 -18.77
N MET A 187 -8.50 8.65 -19.50
CA MET A 187 -7.84 7.64 -20.32
C MET A 187 -8.10 7.93 -21.78
N ASP A 188 -7.02 8.09 -22.58
CA ASP A 188 -7.12 8.50 -23.97
C ASP A 188 -7.65 7.40 -24.89
N SER A 189 -7.66 6.14 -24.45
CA SER A 189 -8.10 4.98 -25.22
C SER A 189 -8.48 3.79 -24.34
N HIS A 190 -9.19 2.82 -24.93
CA HIS A 190 -9.44 1.53 -24.28
C HIS A 190 -8.11 0.79 -23.95
N GLN A 191 -7.08 0.93 -24.79
CA GLN A 191 -5.79 0.32 -24.51
C GLN A 191 -5.13 0.93 -23.29
N ALA A 192 -5.25 2.23 -23.05
CA ALA A 192 -4.74 2.87 -21.84
C ALA A 192 -5.42 2.32 -20.57
N ILE A 193 -6.71 1.98 -20.63
CA ILE A 193 -7.41 1.32 -19.51
C ILE A 193 -6.84 -0.08 -19.26
N ILE A 194 -6.59 -0.86 -20.33
CA ILE A 194 -6.00 -2.20 -20.24
C ILE A 194 -4.59 -2.11 -19.64
N ASP A 195 -3.77 -1.19 -20.10
CA ASP A 195 -2.41 -0.99 -19.62
C ASP A 195 -2.40 -0.60 -18.13
N TRP A 196 -3.32 0.27 -17.72
CA TRP A 196 -3.51 0.63 -16.31
C TRP A 196 -3.81 -0.58 -15.41
N VAL A 197 -4.82 -1.38 -15.78
CA VAL A 197 -5.24 -2.53 -14.95
C VAL A 197 -4.28 -3.71 -15.05
N SER A 198 -3.58 -3.88 -16.18
CA SER A 198 -2.59 -4.96 -16.39
C SER A 198 -1.39 -4.86 -15.46
N SER A 199 -1.09 -3.66 -14.98
CA SER A 199 0.02 -3.44 -14.06
C SER A 199 -0.36 -3.65 -12.58
N THR A 200 -1.65 -3.89 -12.27
CA THR A 200 -2.17 -4.07 -10.91
C THR A 200 -3.27 -5.12 -10.83
N GLY A 201 -4.49 -4.77 -11.20
CA GLY A 201 -5.71 -5.58 -10.95
C GLY A 201 -5.81 -6.89 -11.73
N LEU A 202 -5.10 -7.03 -12.86
CA LEU A 202 -5.05 -8.27 -13.65
C LEU A 202 -3.90 -9.21 -13.23
N ARG A 203 -3.13 -8.87 -12.21
CA ARG A 203 -2.11 -9.79 -11.68
C ARG A 203 -2.74 -10.73 -10.67
N PRO A 204 -2.45 -12.04 -10.80
CA PRO A 204 -2.89 -13.05 -9.85
C PRO A 204 -2.06 -13.00 -8.57
#